data_0ab6983ae935751c353d2f745e262508
#
_entry.id   0ab6983ae935751c353d2f745e262508
#
_cell.length_a   1.000
_cell.length_b   1.000
_cell.length_c   1.000
_cell.angle_alpha   90.00
_cell.angle_beta   90.00
_cell.angle_gamma   90.00
#
_symmetry.space_group_name_H-M   'P 1'
#
loop_
_entity.id
_entity.type
_entity.pdbx_description
1 polymer ?
#
loop_
_entity_poly.entity_id
_entity_poly.type
_entity_poly.pdbx_seq_one_letter_code
_entity_poly.pdbx_strand_id
1 'polypeptide(L)'
;MSKRTRDNFTQRTIDALRRRVSNCCSNPECYVLTVEPQATDPTKVIDTGVAAHICAASIGGPRYKAEMTTEERKDINNAIWLCAHCSIKIDREPEAYPAPLLHHWKKEAEHRIKINSNSRLYTQNEADYKVHRTLLQGIGVNLSDRMQTSISEVARAVKSYIHKLDPRLDVEYSFINGSNHFEINVKEDTDDPVIINFIPIDPS
;
A
#
# COMPACT_ATOMS: atom_id res chain seq x y z
N MET A 1 -31.79 -4.72 34.16
CA MET A 1 -30.67 -5.02 33.24
C MET A 1 -30.04 -3.71 32.84
N SER A 2 -28.86 -3.40 33.34
CA SER A 2 -28.11 -2.18 32.96
C SER A 2 -27.79 -2.23 31.48
N LYS A 3 -28.16 -1.19 30.71
CA LYS A 3 -27.78 -1.03 29.30
C LYS A 3 -26.26 -1.03 29.25
N ARG A 4 -25.61 -2.05 28.67
CA ARG A 4 -24.17 -2.06 28.42
C ARG A 4 -23.85 -0.88 27.53
N THR A 5 -23.34 0.20 28.09
CA THR A 5 -22.88 1.37 27.33
C THR A 5 -21.60 1.01 26.62
N ARG A 6 -21.62 1.09 25.29
CA ARG A 6 -20.44 0.95 24.43
C ARG A 6 -19.67 2.27 24.43
N ASP A 7 -18.37 2.25 24.65
CA ASP A 7 -17.50 3.40 24.63
C ASP A 7 -17.16 3.78 23.17
N ASN A 8 -18.11 4.44 22.47
CA ASN A 8 -17.97 4.82 21.07
C ASN A 8 -17.06 6.04 20.92
N PHE A 9 -16.33 6.10 19.80
CA PHE A 9 -15.57 7.28 19.41
C PHE A 9 -16.48 8.45 19.08
N THR A 10 -16.01 9.67 19.33
CA THR A 10 -16.68 10.90 18.87
C THR A 10 -16.51 11.06 17.35
N GLN A 11 -17.42 11.80 16.70
CA GLN A 11 -17.29 12.12 15.28
C GLN A 11 -15.96 12.82 14.98
N ARG A 12 -15.52 13.73 15.87
CA ARG A 12 -14.22 14.39 15.76
C ARG A 12 -13.06 13.41 15.75
N THR A 13 -13.09 12.39 16.60
CA THR A 13 -12.08 11.33 16.66
C THR A 13 -12.08 10.52 15.36
N ILE A 14 -13.26 10.14 14.86
CA ILE A 14 -13.43 9.39 13.60
C ILE A 14 -12.87 10.20 12.42
N ASP A 15 -13.23 11.49 12.34
CA ASP A 15 -12.77 12.37 11.26
C ASP A 15 -11.26 12.61 11.29
N ALA A 16 -10.68 12.76 12.47
CA ALA A 16 -9.24 12.85 12.62
C ALA A 16 -8.56 11.55 12.19
N LEU A 17 -9.06 10.41 12.65
CA LEU A 17 -8.49 9.09 12.38
C LEU A 17 -8.41 8.81 10.86
N ARG A 18 -9.55 8.96 10.15
CA ARG A 18 -9.60 8.68 8.70
C ARG A 18 -8.70 9.62 7.88
N ARG A 19 -8.63 10.90 8.26
CA ARG A 19 -7.77 11.88 7.57
C ARG A 19 -6.28 11.62 7.78
N ARG A 20 -5.88 11.12 8.96
CA ARG A 20 -4.48 10.77 9.26
C ARG A 20 -3.93 9.65 8.37
N VAL A 21 -4.79 8.84 7.78
CA VAL A 21 -4.44 7.77 6.84
C VAL A 21 -4.99 8.02 5.42
N SER A 22 -5.39 9.27 5.10
CA SER A 22 -5.96 9.67 3.79
C SER A 22 -7.11 8.76 3.34
N ASN A 23 -7.98 8.36 4.26
CA ASN A 23 -9.08 7.41 4.05
C ASN A 23 -8.65 6.02 3.51
N CYS A 24 -7.40 5.62 3.66
CA CYS A 24 -6.92 4.29 3.29
C CYS A 24 -7.00 3.33 4.46
N CYS A 25 -7.31 2.06 4.19
CA CYS A 25 -7.26 1.00 5.19
C CYS A 25 -5.84 0.87 5.77
N SER A 26 -5.74 0.82 7.12
CA SER A 26 -4.43 0.73 7.79
C SER A 26 -3.80 -0.65 7.75
N ASN A 27 -4.53 -1.70 7.32
CA ASN A 27 -3.96 -3.01 7.09
C ASN A 27 -2.95 -2.94 5.93
N PRO A 28 -1.64 -3.23 6.15
CA PRO A 28 -0.61 -3.11 5.12
C PRO A 28 -0.79 -4.03 3.91
N GLU A 29 -1.49 -5.16 4.09
CA GLU A 29 -1.81 -6.11 3.01
C GLU A 29 -3.06 -5.72 2.21
N CYS A 30 -3.86 -4.75 2.69
CA CYS A 30 -5.10 -4.34 2.07
C CYS A 30 -4.98 -2.96 1.42
N TYR A 31 -4.72 -1.95 2.21
CA TYR A 31 -4.47 -0.55 1.83
C TYR A 31 -5.49 0.05 0.84
N VAL A 32 -6.71 -0.47 0.77
CA VAL A 32 -7.75 0.05 -0.13
C VAL A 32 -8.22 1.42 0.33
N LEU A 33 -8.57 2.28 -0.62
CA LEU A 33 -9.28 3.53 -0.36
C LEU A 33 -10.71 3.21 0.11
N THR A 34 -11.15 3.87 1.19
CA THR A 34 -12.44 3.59 1.83
C THR A 34 -13.51 4.62 1.54
N VAL A 35 -13.23 5.57 0.67
CA VAL A 35 -14.16 6.62 0.27
C VAL A 35 -14.12 6.79 -1.25
N GLU A 36 -15.30 6.95 -1.84
CA GLU A 36 -15.45 7.23 -3.27
C GLU A 36 -16.60 8.21 -3.52
N PRO A 37 -16.61 8.94 -4.64
CA PRO A 37 -17.73 9.79 -5.03
C PRO A 37 -19.00 8.96 -5.25
N GLN A 38 -20.15 9.44 -4.77
CA GLN A 38 -21.44 8.84 -5.12
C GLN A 38 -21.80 9.18 -6.57
N ALA A 39 -22.13 8.17 -7.38
CA ALA A 39 -22.41 8.38 -8.81
C ALA A 39 -23.67 9.23 -9.10
N THR A 40 -24.65 9.19 -8.20
CA THR A 40 -25.98 9.83 -8.42
C THR A 40 -26.11 11.20 -7.77
N ASP A 41 -25.24 11.57 -6.84
CA ASP A 41 -25.30 12.85 -6.11
C ASP A 41 -23.87 13.40 -5.93
N PRO A 42 -23.53 14.50 -6.65
CA PRO A 42 -22.18 15.07 -6.62
C PRO A 42 -21.81 15.71 -5.27
N THR A 43 -22.77 15.86 -4.35
CA THR A 43 -22.53 16.40 -3.00
C THR A 43 -22.23 15.32 -1.97
N LYS A 44 -22.33 14.03 -2.35
CA LYS A 44 -22.19 12.90 -1.45
C LYS A 44 -21.01 11.98 -1.81
N VAL A 45 -20.61 11.23 -0.81
CA VAL A 45 -19.59 10.16 -0.92
C VAL A 45 -20.15 8.85 -0.40
N ILE A 46 -19.60 7.74 -0.89
CA ILE A 46 -19.76 6.41 -0.31
C ILE A 46 -18.54 6.19 0.58
N ASP A 47 -18.77 5.98 1.87
CA ASP A 47 -17.72 5.70 2.85
C ASP A 47 -17.87 4.27 3.38
N THR A 48 -16.89 3.43 3.13
CA THR A 48 -16.81 2.02 3.55
C THR A 48 -15.79 1.81 4.67
N GLY A 49 -15.27 2.90 5.22
CA GLY A 49 -14.30 2.89 6.30
C GLY A 49 -14.95 2.74 7.67
N VAL A 50 -14.21 2.15 8.58
CA VAL A 50 -14.62 1.88 9.95
C VAL A 50 -13.54 2.34 10.93
N ALA A 51 -13.93 3.15 11.91
CA ALA A 51 -13.12 3.42 13.09
C ALA A 51 -13.24 2.22 14.05
N ALA A 52 -12.33 1.26 13.92
CA ALA A 52 -12.32 0.05 14.73
C ALA A 52 -11.57 0.28 16.05
N HIS A 53 -12.05 -0.36 17.13
CA HIS A 53 -11.35 -0.36 18.42
C HIS A 53 -10.19 -1.37 18.38
N ILE A 54 -9.02 -0.95 18.82
CA ILE A 54 -7.87 -1.85 19.00
C ILE A 54 -8.11 -2.73 20.21
N CYS A 55 -8.43 -2.14 21.37
CA CYS A 55 -8.95 -2.83 22.54
C CYS A 55 -10.45 -2.52 22.66
N ALA A 56 -11.27 -3.54 22.82
CA ALA A 56 -12.73 -3.43 22.71
C ALA A 56 -13.37 -2.32 23.54
N ALA A 57 -14.45 -1.76 22.99
CA ALA A 57 -15.25 -0.69 23.62
C ALA A 57 -16.09 -1.16 24.81
N SER A 58 -16.23 -2.47 25.01
CA SER A 58 -17.07 -3.03 26.06
C SER A 58 -16.60 -4.42 26.49
N ILE A 59 -16.98 -4.82 27.70
CA ILE A 59 -16.70 -6.15 28.27
C ILE A 59 -17.19 -7.25 27.32
N GLY A 60 -16.33 -8.26 27.11
CA GLY A 60 -16.60 -9.41 26.25
C GLY A 60 -16.33 -9.14 24.76
N GLY A 61 -15.89 -7.96 24.38
CA GLY A 61 -15.41 -7.69 23.03
C GLY A 61 -13.97 -8.15 22.80
N PRO A 62 -13.54 -8.22 21.52
CA PRO A 62 -12.18 -8.63 21.17
C PRO A 62 -11.11 -7.76 21.84
N ARG A 63 -10.05 -8.38 22.36
CA ARG A 63 -8.92 -7.68 22.98
C ARG A 63 -9.31 -6.72 24.13
N TYR A 64 -10.43 -7.01 24.84
CA TYR A 64 -10.89 -6.18 25.96
C TYR A 64 -9.86 -6.15 27.09
N LYS A 65 -9.63 -4.96 27.67
CA LYS A 65 -8.77 -4.72 28.82
C LYS A 65 -9.57 -4.08 29.93
N ALA A 66 -9.69 -4.77 31.07
CA ALA A 66 -10.49 -4.31 32.23
C ALA A 66 -9.87 -3.08 32.89
N GLU A 67 -8.55 -2.94 32.85
CA GLU A 67 -7.78 -1.85 33.41
C GLU A 67 -7.91 -0.51 32.65
N MET A 68 -8.39 -0.54 31.42
CA MET A 68 -8.62 0.69 30.64
C MET A 68 -9.82 1.46 31.17
N THR A 69 -9.66 2.78 31.29
CA THR A 69 -10.77 3.71 31.57
C THR A 69 -11.67 3.91 30.35
N THR A 70 -12.86 4.47 30.55
CA THR A 70 -13.76 4.87 29.45
C THR A 70 -13.10 5.89 28.52
N GLU A 71 -12.33 6.81 29.05
CA GLU A 71 -11.59 7.83 28.31
C GLU A 71 -10.55 7.20 27.42
N GLU A 72 -9.74 6.27 27.93
CA GLU A 72 -8.74 5.53 27.15
C GLU A 72 -9.38 4.67 26.05
N ARG A 73 -10.55 4.05 26.33
CA ARG A 73 -11.25 3.28 25.28
C ARG A 73 -11.77 4.15 24.15
N LYS A 74 -12.15 5.41 24.42
CA LYS A 74 -12.62 6.40 23.43
C LYS A 74 -11.51 7.19 22.76
N ASP A 75 -10.28 7.05 23.26
CA ASP A 75 -9.15 7.81 22.75
C ASP A 75 -8.75 7.37 21.35
N ILE A 76 -8.26 8.32 20.53
CA ILE A 76 -7.80 8.06 19.16
C ILE A 76 -6.64 7.04 19.12
N ASN A 77 -5.85 6.93 20.19
CA ASN A 77 -4.78 5.95 20.28
C ASN A 77 -5.31 4.51 20.37
N ASN A 78 -6.54 4.32 20.85
CA ASN A 78 -7.23 3.02 20.83
C ASN A 78 -8.06 2.78 19.57
N ALA A 79 -7.93 3.64 18.56
CA ALA A 79 -8.66 3.55 17.30
C ALA A 79 -7.73 3.25 16.13
N ILE A 80 -8.19 2.44 15.19
CA ILE A 80 -7.52 2.17 13.90
C ILE A 80 -8.54 2.33 12.76
N TRP A 81 -8.13 2.95 11.64
CA TRP A 81 -8.99 3.09 10.46
C TRP A 81 -8.83 1.89 9.53
N LEU A 82 -9.91 1.20 9.25
CA LEU A 82 -9.92 0.00 8.41
C LEU A 82 -11.08 0.04 7.42
N CYS A 83 -10.99 -0.68 6.31
CA CYS A 83 -12.17 -0.99 5.50
C CYS A 83 -13.09 -1.96 6.26
N ALA A 84 -14.36 -2.03 5.86
CA ALA A 84 -15.37 -2.89 6.50
C ALA A 84 -14.92 -4.36 6.58
N HIS A 85 -14.30 -4.89 5.52
CA HIS A 85 -13.79 -6.26 5.50
C HIS A 85 -12.72 -6.51 6.56
N CYS A 86 -11.68 -5.65 6.61
CA CYS A 86 -10.59 -5.79 7.57
C CYS A 86 -11.07 -5.58 9.01
N SER A 87 -12.03 -4.67 9.25
CA SER A 87 -12.59 -4.45 10.59
C SER A 87 -13.32 -5.69 11.13
N ILE A 88 -14.06 -6.39 10.27
CA ILE A 88 -14.71 -7.65 10.62
C ILE A 88 -13.66 -8.75 10.89
N LYS A 89 -12.64 -8.84 10.04
CA LYS A 89 -11.60 -9.86 10.14
C LYS A 89 -10.85 -9.80 11.47
N ILE A 90 -10.38 -8.61 11.87
CA ILE A 90 -9.64 -8.45 13.13
C ILE A 90 -10.46 -8.76 14.37
N ASP A 91 -11.78 -8.59 14.31
CA ASP A 91 -12.68 -8.87 15.44
C ASP A 91 -13.09 -10.35 15.52
N ARG A 92 -13.07 -11.06 14.38
CA ARG A 92 -13.35 -12.50 14.35
C ARG A 92 -12.15 -13.37 14.71
N GLU A 93 -10.95 -12.86 14.51
CA GLU A 93 -9.69 -13.57 14.75
C GLU A 93 -8.77 -12.76 15.69
N PRO A 94 -9.20 -12.41 16.91
CA PRO A 94 -8.47 -11.50 17.80
C PRO A 94 -7.08 -12.02 18.20
N GLU A 95 -6.86 -13.32 18.18
CA GLU A 95 -5.57 -13.95 18.49
C GLU A 95 -4.57 -13.77 17.35
N ALA A 96 -5.03 -13.83 16.11
CA ALA A 96 -4.21 -13.54 14.92
C ALA A 96 -3.91 -12.03 14.78
N TYR A 97 -4.80 -11.17 15.34
CA TYR A 97 -4.69 -9.71 15.30
C TYR A 97 -4.61 -9.11 16.71
N PRO A 98 -3.54 -9.36 17.47
CA PRO A 98 -3.37 -8.82 18.82
C PRO A 98 -3.18 -7.29 18.81
N ALA A 99 -3.50 -6.63 19.91
CA ALA A 99 -3.43 -5.17 20.02
C ALA A 99 -2.07 -4.56 19.61
N PRO A 100 -0.90 -5.13 19.96
CA PRO A 100 0.38 -4.61 19.50
C PRO A 100 0.53 -4.57 17.97
N LEU A 101 0.03 -5.59 17.26
CA LEU A 101 0.03 -5.62 15.80
C LEU A 101 -0.84 -4.50 15.20
N LEU A 102 -2.04 -4.28 15.76
CA LEU A 102 -2.93 -3.22 15.28
C LEU A 102 -2.36 -1.82 15.57
N HIS A 103 -1.68 -1.62 16.69
CA HIS A 103 -0.94 -0.39 16.96
C HIS A 103 0.22 -0.18 15.97
N HIS A 104 0.91 -1.25 15.59
CA HIS A 104 1.95 -1.20 14.56
C HIS A 104 1.37 -0.80 13.21
N TRP A 105 0.30 -1.45 12.75
CA TRP A 105 -0.39 -1.11 11.50
C TRP A 105 -0.81 0.36 11.45
N LYS A 106 -1.37 0.87 12.56
CA LYS A 106 -1.76 2.28 12.68
C LYS A 106 -0.56 3.20 12.48
N LYS A 107 0.55 2.94 13.18
CA LYS A 107 1.79 3.74 13.07
C LYS A 107 2.35 3.72 11.65
N GLU A 108 2.42 2.56 11.03
CA GLU A 108 2.92 2.40 9.68
C GLU A 108 2.03 3.12 8.65
N ALA A 109 0.70 3.01 8.79
CA ALA A 109 -0.23 3.73 7.93
C ALA A 109 -0.08 5.25 8.04
N GLU A 110 -0.01 5.79 9.26
CA GLU A 110 0.20 7.23 9.51
C GLU A 110 1.58 7.70 9.03
N HIS A 111 2.63 6.90 9.24
CA HIS A 111 3.98 7.19 8.76
C HIS A 111 4.03 7.26 7.24
N ARG A 112 3.41 6.33 6.55
CA ARG A 112 3.30 6.30 5.08
C ARG A 112 2.67 7.56 4.53
N ILE A 113 1.58 8.06 5.15
CA ILE A 113 0.97 9.31 4.72
C ILE A 113 1.91 10.49 5.01
N LYS A 114 2.57 10.52 6.17
CA LYS A 114 3.49 11.59 6.54
C LYS A 114 4.65 11.74 5.54
N ILE A 115 5.28 10.63 5.14
CA ILE A 115 6.40 10.67 4.18
C ILE A 115 5.94 10.99 2.75
N ASN A 116 4.68 10.67 2.41
CA ASN A 116 4.11 10.91 1.09
C ASN A 116 3.27 12.20 1.00
N SER A 117 3.03 12.91 2.10
CA SER A 117 2.12 14.07 2.15
C SER A 117 2.53 15.23 1.23
N ASN A 118 3.81 15.34 0.89
CA ASN A 118 4.35 16.32 -0.03
C ASN A 118 4.74 15.70 -1.38
N SER A 119 4.43 14.43 -1.59
CA SER A 119 4.72 13.75 -2.85
C SER A 119 3.68 14.11 -3.88
N ARG A 120 4.15 14.45 -5.07
CA ARG A 120 3.27 14.66 -6.23
C ARG A 120 2.57 13.34 -6.59
N LEU A 121 1.26 13.41 -6.84
CA LEU A 121 0.56 12.30 -7.48
C LEU A 121 1.05 12.20 -8.92
N TYR A 122 1.64 11.08 -9.27
CA TYR A 122 2.10 10.81 -10.63
C TYR A 122 0.96 10.22 -11.45
N THR A 123 0.89 10.59 -12.72
CA THR A 123 0.15 9.80 -13.71
C THR A 123 0.77 8.41 -13.81
N GLN A 124 0.04 7.43 -14.38
CA GLN A 124 0.60 6.08 -14.54
C GLN A 124 1.94 6.12 -15.27
N ASN A 125 2.04 6.89 -16.37
CA ASN A 125 3.27 7.04 -17.13
C ASN A 125 4.42 7.67 -16.31
N GLU A 126 4.12 8.69 -15.48
CA GLU A 126 5.13 9.29 -14.59
C GLU A 126 5.58 8.32 -13.49
N ALA A 127 4.65 7.52 -12.94
CA ALA A 127 4.97 6.50 -11.95
C ALA A 127 5.86 5.41 -12.56
N ASP A 128 5.52 4.91 -13.74
CA ASP A 128 6.30 3.93 -14.48
C ASP A 128 7.69 4.47 -14.83
N TYR A 129 7.79 5.72 -15.31
CA TYR A 129 9.07 6.37 -15.55
C TYR A 129 9.93 6.48 -14.29
N LYS A 130 9.34 6.84 -13.15
CA LYS A 130 10.07 6.94 -11.87
C LYS A 130 10.58 5.57 -11.41
N VAL A 131 9.77 4.53 -11.54
CA VAL A 131 10.18 3.14 -11.22
C VAL A 131 11.32 2.70 -12.13
N HIS A 132 11.18 2.90 -13.45
CA HIS A 132 12.22 2.56 -14.42
C HIS A 132 13.52 3.34 -14.15
N ARG A 133 13.43 4.65 -13.88
CA ARG A 133 14.58 5.47 -13.53
C ARG A 133 15.29 4.98 -12.27
N THR A 134 14.52 4.63 -11.23
CA THR A 134 15.08 4.12 -9.96
C THR A 134 15.77 2.78 -10.18
N LEU A 135 15.15 1.87 -10.94
CA LEU A 135 15.76 0.59 -11.31
C LEU A 135 17.06 0.79 -12.08
N LEU A 136 17.05 1.63 -13.11
CA LEU A 136 18.23 1.90 -13.94
C LEU A 136 19.37 2.55 -13.14
N GLN A 137 19.05 3.44 -12.20
CA GLN A 137 20.05 4.00 -11.28
C GLN A 137 20.61 2.93 -10.34
N GLY A 138 19.78 2.02 -9.82
CA GLY A 138 20.21 0.91 -8.98
C GLY A 138 21.15 -0.07 -9.67
N ILE A 139 21.01 -0.25 -11.00
CA ILE A 139 21.90 -1.07 -11.83
C ILE A 139 23.11 -0.31 -12.40
N GLY A 140 23.28 0.97 -12.03
CA GLY A 140 24.42 1.79 -12.44
C GLY A 140 24.29 2.42 -13.84
N VAL A 141 23.11 2.43 -14.43
CA VAL A 141 22.85 3.11 -15.72
C VAL A 141 22.47 4.55 -15.45
N ASN A 142 23.28 5.49 -15.93
CA ASN A 142 22.97 6.91 -15.85
C ASN A 142 22.12 7.36 -17.04
N LEU A 143 20.89 7.78 -16.77
CA LEU A 143 19.95 8.22 -17.81
C LEU A 143 20.30 9.57 -18.45
N SER A 144 21.24 10.34 -17.88
CA SER A 144 21.73 11.57 -18.51
C SER A 144 22.64 11.28 -19.70
N ASP A 145 23.23 10.08 -19.78
CA ASP A 145 24.08 9.63 -20.88
C ASP A 145 23.29 8.90 -21.98
N ARG A 146 22.01 9.22 -22.11
CA ARG A 146 21.05 8.58 -23.02
C ARG A 146 21.52 8.44 -24.47
N MET A 147 22.46 9.26 -24.90
CA MET A 147 22.95 9.22 -26.28
C MET A 147 24.05 8.18 -26.54
N GLN A 148 24.56 7.51 -25.50
CA GLN A 148 25.71 6.62 -25.66
C GLN A 148 25.45 5.16 -25.23
N THR A 149 24.40 4.92 -24.41
CA THR A 149 24.11 3.56 -23.93
C THR A 149 23.15 2.85 -24.87
N SER A 150 23.60 1.77 -25.48
CA SER A 150 22.74 0.96 -26.35
C SER A 150 21.69 0.20 -25.53
N ILE A 151 20.52 -0.05 -26.14
CA ILE A 151 19.44 -0.85 -25.54
C ILE A 151 19.96 -2.23 -25.09
N SER A 152 20.90 -2.80 -25.85
CA SER A 152 21.55 -4.07 -25.51
C SER A 152 22.34 -4.00 -24.19
N GLU A 153 22.97 -2.88 -23.88
CA GLU A 153 23.69 -2.68 -22.63
C GLU A 153 22.75 -2.55 -21.44
N VAL A 154 21.62 -1.83 -21.64
CA VAL A 154 20.56 -1.72 -20.64
C VAL A 154 19.96 -3.10 -20.33
N ALA A 155 19.61 -3.86 -21.36
CA ALA A 155 19.06 -5.22 -21.19
C ALA A 155 20.03 -6.15 -20.44
N ARG A 156 21.33 -6.07 -20.76
CA ARG A 156 22.38 -6.84 -20.09
C ARG A 156 22.54 -6.44 -18.63
N ALA A 157 22.48 -5.13 -18.33
CA ALA A 157 22.59 -4.62 -16.98
C ALA A 157 21.37 -5.06 -16.12
N VAL A 158 20.16 -5.00 -16.67
CA VAL A 158 18.93 -5.47 -16.00
C VAL A 158 19.00 -6.97 -15.73
N LYS A 159 19.39 -7.78 -16.73
CA LYS A 159 19.61 -9.22 -16.55
C LYS A 159 20.60 -9.52 -15.42
N SER A 160 21.75 -8.84 -15.42
CA SER A 160 22.77 -9.00 -14.39
C SER A 160 22.26 -8.61 -13.00
N TYR A 161 21.45 -7.58 -12.90
CA TYR A 161 20.88 -7.13 -11.63
C TYR A 161 19.84 -8.12 -11.07
N ILE A 162 18.94 -8.62 -11.91
CA ILE A 162 17.96 -9.64 -11.51
C ILE A 162 18.66 -10.90 -11.03
N HIS A 163 19.68 -11.35 -11.77
CA HIS A 163 20.44 -12.53 -11.39
C HIS A 163 21.25 -12.38 -10.09
N LYS A 164 21.65 -11.15 -9.72
CA LYS A 164 22.22 -10.85 -8.41
C LYS A 164 21.21 -10.90 -7.26
N LEU A 165 19.96 -10.53 -7.54
CA LEU A 165 18.90 -10.59 -6.55
C LEU A 165 18.46 -12.02 -6.27
N ASP A 166 18.28 -12.81 -7.31
CA ASP A 166 17.99 -14.24 -7.22
C ASP A 166 18.66 -15.01 -8.37
N PRO A 167 19.75 -15.76 -8.09
CA PRO A 167 20.47 -16.53 -9.11
C PRO A 167 19.66 -17.66 -9.76
N ARG A 168 18.51 -18.05 -9.18
CA ARG A 168 17.65 -19.12 -9.70
C ARG A 168 16.75 -18.62 -10.83
N LEU A 169 16.59 -17.31 -10.97
CA LEU A 169 15.76 -16.73 -12.01
C LEU A 169 16.49 -16.81 -13.36
N ASP A 170 15.88 -17.47 -14.32
CA ASP A 170 16.32 -17.42 -15.69
C ASP A 170 15.75 -16.17 -16.37
N VAL A 171 16.63 -15.35 -16.92
CA VAL A 171 16.30 -14.04 -17.48
C VAL A 171 16.70 -14.02 -18.95
N GLU A 172 15.71 -14.06 -19.81
CA GLU A 172 15.88 -13.89 -21.26
C GLU A 172 15.41 -12.50 -21.69
N TYR A 173 16.02 -11.94 -22.71
CA TYR A 173 15.54 -10.71 -23.32
C TYR A 173 15.48 -10.85 -24.83
N SER A 174 14.45 -10.27 -25.41
CA SER A 174 14.24 -10.24 -26.86
C SER A 174 13.95 -8.82 -27.33
N PHE A 175 14.42 -8.51 -28.55
CA PHE A 175 14.12 -7.23 -29.19
C PHE A 175 12.90 -7.41 -30.09
N ILE A 176 11.95 -6.47 -29.99
CA ILE A 176 10.80 -6.44 -30.87
C ILE A 176 11.23 -5.77 -32.18
N ASN A 177 11.16 -6.49 -33.29
CA ASN A 177 11.62 -6.02 -34.59
C ASN A 177 11.05 -4.65 -34.98
N GLY A 178 11.95 -3.70 -35.30
CA GLY A 178 11.60 -2.37 -35.80
C GLY A 178 11.20 -1.35 -34.72
N SER A 179 11.31 -1.68 -33.47
CA SER A 179 11.05 -0.75 -32.38
C SER A 179 12.24 -0.67 -31.42
N ASN A 180 12.32 0.43 -30.67
CA ASN A 180 13.27 0.58 -29.56
C ASN A 180 12.78 -0.16 -28.30
N HIS A 181 11.97 -1.21 -28.48
CA HIS A 181 11.40 -1.99 -27.38
C HIS A 181 12.17 -3.27 -27.18
N PHE A 182 12.32 -3.69 -25.94
CA PHE A 182 12.76 -5.03 -25.61
C PHE A 182 11.93 -5.57 -24.45
N GLU A 183 11.69 -6.87 -24.50
CA GLU A 183 11.02 -7.62 -23.45
C GLU A 183 12.05 -8.35 -22.62
N ILE A 184 11.85 -8.35 -21.32
CA ILE A 184 12.58 -9.22 -20.40
C ILE A 184 11.60 -10.25 -19.89
N ASN A 185 11.88 -11.51 -20.17
CA ASN A 185 11.15 -12.65 -19.66
C ASN A 185 11.90 -13.19 -18.46
N VAL A 186 11.29 -13.15 -17.29
CA VAL A 186 11.80 -13.74 -16.06
C VAL A 186 11.05 -15.03 -15.84
N LYS A 187 11.73 -16.15 -15.92
CA LYS A 187 11.16 -17.47 -15.64
C LYS A 187 11.60 -17.89 -14.24
N GLU A 188 10.65 -18.05 -13.35
CA GLU A 188 10.80 -18.97 -12.22
C GLU A 188 10.53 -20.41 -12.75
N ASP A 189 10.94 -21.41 -11.98
CA ASP A 189 10.63 -22.84 -12.23
C ASP A 189 9.12 -23.17 -12.19
N THR A 190 8.26 -22.16 -12.45
CA THR A 190 6.81 -22.21 -12.49
C THR A 190 6.32 -21.95 -13.94
N ASP A 191 5.23 -22.56 -14.31
CA ASP A 191 4.66 -22.53 -15.69
C ASP A 191 4.22 -21.15 -16.21
N ASP A 192 4.24 -20.09 -15.38
CA ASP A 192 3.86 -18.74 -15.76
C ASP A 192 5.06 -17.76 -15.70
N PRO A 193 5.62 -17.34 -16.86
CA PRO A 193 6.70 -16.37 -16.90
C PRO A 193 6.20 -14.97 -16.53
N VAL A 194 6.94 -14.25 -15.68
CA VAL A 194 6.73 -12.81 -15.47
C VAL A 194 7.34 -12.06 -16.65
N ILE A 195 6.50 -11.41 -17.44
CA ILE A 195 6.93 -10.60 -18.59
C ILE A 195 7.06 -9.15 -18.17
N ILE A 196 8.27 -8.58 -18.23
CA ILE A 196 8.54 -7.17 -17.99
C ILE A 196 8.80 -6.49 -19.33
N ASN A 197 7.89 -5.63 -19.76
CA ASN A 197 8.02 -4.85 -20.99
C ASN A 197 8.71 -3.52 -20.73
N PHE A 198 9.82 -3.25 -21.42
CA PHE A 198 10.50 -1.97 -21.44
C PHE A 198 10.18 -1.24 -22.72
N ILE A 199 9.39 -0.18 -22.60
CA ILE A 199 9.06 0.74 -23.70
C ILE A 199 9.85 2.01 -23.48
N PRO A 200 10.87 2.33 -24.29
CA PRO A 200 11.53 3.64 -24.22
C PRO A 200 10.51 4.71 -24.59
N ILE A 201 10.24 5.62 -23.65
CA ILE A 201 9.42 6.80 -23.92
C ILE A 201 10.31 7.79 -24.68
N ASP A 202 9.99 8.02 -25.94
CA ASP A 202 10.62 9.09 -26.73
C ASP A 202 10.13 10.43 -26.16
N PRO A 203 11.02 11.31 -25.66
CA PRO A 203 10.62 12.64 -25.23
C PRO A 203 10.48 13.51 -26.48
N SER A 204 9.25 13.64 -27.00
CA SER A 204 8.89 14.75 -27.89
C SER A 204 8.79 16.07 -27.14
#